data_ae4642e7e2e6ceb807b73843d518106e
#
_entry.id   ae4642e7e2e6ceb807b73843d518106e
#
_cell.length_a   1.000
_cell.length_b   1.000
_cell.length_c   1.000
_cell.angle_alpha   90.00
_cell.angle_beta   90.00
_cell.angle_gamma   90.00
#
_symmetry.space_group_name_H-M   'P 1'
#
loop_
_entity.id
_entity.type
_entity.pdbx_description
1 polymer ?
#
loop_
_entity_poly.entity_id
_entity_poly.type
_entity_poly.pdbx_seq_one_letter_code
_entity_poly.pdbx_strand_id
1 'polypeptide(L)'
;MLSTDSLDSQNSAGDFRNAIRDLSGMDQATASRRLLTALLNLSSCDVEIVEIGQTPLHLLRSDGTRARFRIHPQGMEIDAASGLLYITAVEMINERDVARRYPGTGRAHLFECNIEGRTVRSVTLTSDHETEYHPSGMVLIDSTMFIALAQYLPESSATIIKFNVKDWSYEKLFRIQDHVGLVVPNLHDGELLLGNWGSRDYYCTDLLGNIKSKRQTPCRDNMEHQDAQLIRCADGRGGMILATGVTAVDMQYFGLDVIDIANWTIKTSLRWPSAPYMTKGGWAPFTNPTFLWVDSHDRLLALATPDDDHEQSGKDATLVLYMLKQLSGPF
;
A
#
# COMPACT_ATOMS: atom_id res chain seq x y z
N MET A 1 32.66 13.58 -24.88
CA MET A 1 31.88 13.56 -23.63
C MET A 1 30.87 12.41 -23.75
N LEU A 2 31.20 11.23 -23.23
CA LEU A 2 30.29 10.09 -23.17
C LEU A 2 29.48 10.24 -21.89
N SER A 3 28.15 10.17 -22.01
CA SER A 3 27.21 10.45 -20.94
C SER A 3 27.39 9.47 -19.78
N THR A 4 27.56 9.99 -18.58
CA THR A 4 27.61 9.26 -17.30
C THR A 4 26.25 8.65 -16.92
N ASP A 5 25.19 8.99 -17.62
CA ASP A 5 23.80 8.58 -17.32
C ASP A 5 23.51 7.08 -17.58
N SER A 6 24.34 6.38 -18.37
CA SER A 6 24.07 4.98 -18.71
C SER A 6 24.62 3.96 -17.70
N LEU A 7 25.56 4.34 -16.84
CA LEU A 7 26.14 3.45 -15.82
C LEU A 7 25.32 3.43 -14.52
N ASP A 8 24.72 4.55 -14.16
CA ASP A 8 23.86 4.65 -12.95
C ASP A 8 22.55 3.89 -13.12
N SER A 9 21.97 3.87 -14.33
CA SER A 9 20.71 3.15 -14.59
C SER A 9 20.86 1.62 -14.58
N GLN A 10 22.03 1.07 -14.92
CA GLN A 10 22.28 -0.38 -14.88
C GLN A 10 22.53 -0.88 -13.44
N ASN A 11 23.16 -0.08 -12.58
CA ASN A 11 23.36 -0.42 -11.18
C ASN A 11 22.04 -0.39 -10.40
N SER A 12 21.18 0.60 -10.62
CA SER A 12 19.88 0.72 -9.94
C SER A 12 18.93 -0.44 -10.23
N ALA A 13 18.88 -0.93 -11.47
CA ALA A 13 18.06 -2.10 -11.85
C ALA A 13 18.59 -3.41 -11.23
N GLY A 14 19.89 -3.52 -11.02
CA GLY A 14 20.52 -4.66 -10.36
C GLY A 14 20.17 -4.71 -8.87
N ASP A 15 20.24 -3.60 -8.19
CA ASP A 15 19.90 -3.47 -6.76
C ASP A 15 18.43 -3.75 -6.50
N PHE A 16 17.54 -3.27 -7.37
CA PHE A 16 16.10 -3.51 -7.29
C PHE A 16 15.76 -5.00 -7.36
N ARG A 17 16.33 -5.73 -8.33
CA ARG A 17 16.12 -7.18 -8.50
C ARG A 17 16.66 -7.99 -7.34
N ASN A 18 17.83 -7.64 -6.83
CA ASN A 18 18.46 -8.35 -5.74
C ASN A 18 17.67 -8.17 -4.44
N ALA A 19 17.19 -6.97 -4.16
CA ALA A 19 16.40 -6.65 -2.98
C ALA A 19 15.11 -7.50 -2.88
N ILE A 20 14.40 -7.70 -4.00
CA ILE A 20 13.17 -8.52 -4.02
C ILE A 20 13.50 -10.03 -4.00
N ARG A 21 14.57 -10.47 -4.65
CA ARG A 21 15.01 -11.87 -4.56
C ARG A 21 15.36 -12.28 -3.13
N ASP A 22 15.97 -11.41 -2.36
CA ASP A 22 16.29 -11.65 -0.96
C ASP A 22 15.04 -11.88 -0.11
N LEU A 23 13.93 -11.22 -0.43
CA LEU A 23 12.65 -11.46 0.20
C LEU A 23 12.11 -12.86 -0.11
N SER A 24 12.26 -13.34 -1.36
CA SER A 24 11.70 -14.62 -1.83
C SER A 24 12.33 -15.88 -1.21
N GLY A 25 13.45 -15.76 -0.50
CA GLY A 25 14.08 -16.87 0.21
C GLY A 25 13.68 -16.97 1.70
N MET A 26 12.85 -16.07 2.21
CA MET A 26 12.57 -15.93 3.63
C MET A 26 11.13 -16.37 3.96
N ASP A 27 10.98 -17.17 5.03
CA ASP A 27 9.63 -17.46 5.51
C ASP A 27 8.99 -16.21 6.13
N GLN A 28 7.67 -16.11 6.02
CA GLN A 28 6.92 -14.91 6.37
C GLN A 28 7.02 -14.53 7.85
N ALA A 29 7.15 -15.52 8.77
CA ALA A 29 7.29 -15.24 10.20
C ALA A 29 8.66 -14.62 10.51
N THR A 30 9.71 -15.11 9.85
CA THR A 30 11.06 -14.55 9.94
C THR A 30 11.11 -13.14 9.33
N ALA A 31 10.53 -12.94 8.15
CA ALA A 31 10.43 -11.62 7.50
C ALA A 31 9.72 -10.60 8.42
N SER A 32 8.56 -10.98 8.97
CA SER A 32 7.78 -10.14 9.90
C SER A 32 8.58 -9.79 11.15
N ARG A 33 9.30 -10.76 11.76
CA ARG A 33 10.11 -10.53 12.97
C ARG A 33 11.26 -9.56 12.70
N ARG A 34 11.98 -9.75 11.59
CA ARG A 34 13.09 -8.85 11.21
C ARG A 34 12.58 -7.44 10.97
N LEU A 35 11.48 -7.29 10.23
CA LEU A 35 10.84 -6.00 9.96
C LEU A 35 10.43 -5.31 11.27
N LEU A 36 9.71 -6.01 12.16
CA LEU A 36 9.30 -5.45 13.44
C LEU A 36 10.50 -5.01 14.27
N THR A 37 11.53 -5.86 14.39
CA THR A 37 12.74 -5.54 15.15
C THR A 37 13.44 -4.30 14.60
N ALA A 38 13.57 -4.19 13.27
CA ALA A 38 14.15 -3.01 12.64
C ALA A 38 13.35 -1.75 13.00
N LEU A 39 12.02 -1.78 12.80
CA LEU A 39 11.14 -0.63 13.04
C LEU A 39 11.13 -0.16 14.49
N LEU A 40 11.14 -1.08 15.46
CA LEU A 40 11.13 -0.73 16.88
C LEU A 40 12.45 -0.10 17.36
N ASN A 41 13.54 -0.31 16.64
CA ASN A 41 14.86 0.24 16.96
C ASN A 41 15.15 1.58 16.24
N LEU A 42 14.20 2.09 15.46
CA LEU A 42 14.38 3.35 14.73
C LEU A 42 13.76 4.54 15.45
N SER A 43 14.38 5.70 15.26
CA SER A 43 13.82 7.01 15.59
C SER A 43 13.81 7.86 14.32
N SER A 44 12.75 8.60 14.06
CA SER A 44 12.62 9.39 12.82
C SER A 44 13.68 10.48 12.66
N CYS A 45 14.24 10.99 13.76
CA CYS A 45 15.35 11.96 13.72
C CYS A 45 16.69 11.32 13.34
N ASP A 46 16.79 9.98 13.43
CA ASP A 46 18.02 9.23 13.18
C ASP A 46 17.94 8.41 11.89
N VAL A 47 16.93 8.65 11.05
CA VAL A 47 16.71 7.89 9.80
C VAL A 47 16.61 8.82 8.61
N GLU A 48 17.44 8.58 7.62
CA GLU A 48 17.38 9.16 6.29
C GLU A 48 16.68 8.22 5.33
N ILE A 49 15.82 8.75 4.48
CA ILE A 49 15.22 7.99 3.37
C ILE A 49 16.04 8.26 2.12
N VAL A 50 16.63 7.21 1.57
CA VAL A 50 17.49 7.28 0.38
C VAL A 50 16.82 6.50 -0.74
N GLU A 51 16.55 7.15 -1.87
CA GLU A 51 16.18 6.45 -3.10
C GLU A 51 17.37 5.66 -3.62
N ILE A 52 17.23 4.35 -3.80
CA ILE A 52 18.30 3.47 -4.28
C ILE A 52 17.98 2.84 -5.64
N GLY A 53 16.77 3.02 -6.15
CA GLY A 53 16.39 2.56 -7.48
C GLY A 53 14.97 2.91 -7.84
N GLN A 54 14.69 2.96 -9.14
CA GLN A 54 13.35 3.14 -9.66
C GLN A 54 13.15 2.37 -10.96
N THR A 55 11.91 2.00 -11.25
CA THR A 55 11.53 1.38 -12.52
C THR A 55 10.13 1.87 -12.94
N PRO A 56 9.88 2.10 -14.24
CA PRO A 56 8.55 2.44 -14.71
C PRO A 56 7.53 1.33 -14.34
N LEU A 57 6.35 1.74 -13.92
CA LEU A 57 5.25 0.83 -13.63
C LEU A 57 4.25 0.88 -14.78
N HIS A 58 4.16 -0.21 -15.54
CA HIS A 58 3.28 -0.32 -16.69
C HIS A 58 2.01 -1.07 -16.34
N LEU A 59 0.96 -0.34 -15.96
CA LEU A 59 -0.35 -0.89 -15.60
C LEU A 59 -1.21 -1.06 -16.85
N LEU A 60 -1.38 -2.31 -17.29
CA LEU A 60 -2.18 -2.66 -18.46
C LEU A 60 -3.48 -3.38 -18.04
N ARG A 61 -4.61 -2.99 -18.61
CA ARG A 61 -5.88 -3.70 -18.45
C ARG A 61 -5.77 -5.14 -19.00
N SER A 62 -6.74 -5.97 -18.68
CA SER A 62 -6.80 -7.37 -19.13
C SER A 62 -6.82 -7.55 -20.66
N ASP A 63 -7.22 -6.52 -21.41
CA ASP A 63 -7.17 -6.49 -22.87
C ASP A 63 -5.81 -6.01 -23.42
N GLY A 64 -4.84 -5.73 -22.55
CA GLY A 64 -3.51 -5.24 -22.90
C GLY A 64 -3.43 -3.75 -23.19
N THR A 65 -4.51 -2.99 -23.00
CA THR A 65 -4.52 -1.52 -23.19
C THR A 65 -4.14 -0.78 -21.92
N ARG A 66 -3.58 0.41 -22.07
CA ARG A 66 -3.39 1.35 -20.94
C ARG A 66 -4.69 2.09 -20.63
N ALA A 67 -4.79 2.60 -19.43
CA ALA A 67 -5.85 3.53 -19.05
C ALA A 67 -5.75 4.82 -19.86
N ARG A 68 -6.90 5.31 -20.36
CA ARG A 68 -6.97 6.63 -20.98
C ARG A 68 -7.06 7.77 -19.97
N PHE A 69 -7.37 7.41 -18.72
CA PHE A 69 -7.57 8.32 -17.61
C PHE A 69 -6.54 8.00 -16.52
N ARG A 70 -6.45 8.87 -15.53
CA ARG A 70 -5.50 8.70 -14.44
C ARG A 70 -5.76 7.38 -13.70
N ILE A 71 -4.74 6.55 -13.61
CA ILE A 71 -4.68 5.42 -12.69
C ILE A 71 -3.94 5.86 -11.44
N HIS A 72 -4.61 5.71 -10.31
CA HIS A 72 -4.08 6.05 -8.99
C HIS A 72 -3.93 4.76 -8.17
N PRO A 73 -2.69 4.31 -7.88
CA PRO A 73 -2.43 3.13 -7.04
C PRO A 73 -2.94 3.35 -5.61
N GLN A 74 -3.49 2.29 -4.98
CA GLN A 74 -4.13 2.37 -3.67
C GLN A 74 -3.61 1.36 -2.66
N GLY A 75 -3.22 0.17 -3.08
CA GLY A 75 -2.67 -0.88 -2.23
C GLY A 75 -1.57 -1.65 -2.92
N MET A 76 -0.59 -2.12 -2.16
CA MET A 76 0.53 -2.91 -2.65
C MET A 76 0.83 -4.08 -1.72
N GLU A 77 1.03 -5.25 -2.31
CA GLU A 77 1.54 -6.43 -1.62
C GLU A 77 2.60 -7.14 -2.47
N ILE A 78 3.55 -7.77 -1.81
CA ILE A 78 4.56 -8.61 -2.45
C ILE A 78 4.36 -10.05 -1.98
N ASP A 79 4.12 -10.94 -2.93
CA ASP A 79 4.21 -12.38 -2.66
C ASP A 79 5.69 -12.78 -2.62
N ALA A 80 6.21 -12.97 -1.42
CA ALA A 80 7.60 -13.38 -1.22
C ALA A 80 7.94 -14.72 -1.88
N ALA A 81 6.97 -15.63 -2.08
CA ALA A 81 7.21 -16.93 -2.67
C ALA A 81 7.45 -16.86 -4.19
N SER A 82 6.69 -16.00 -4.86
CA SER A 82 6.78 -15.83 -6.33
C SER A 82 7.62 -14.61 -6.76
N GLY A 83 7.84 -13.64 -5.88
CA GLY A 83 8.43 -12.34 -6.20
C GLY A 83 7.51 -11.46 -7.05
N LEU A 84 6.20 -11.75 -7.06
CA LEU A 84 5.20 -10.96 -7.77
C LEU A 84 4.66 -9.84 -6.90
N LEU A 85 4.36 -8.73 -7.54
CA LEU A 85 3.74 -7.55 -6.94
C LEU A 85 2.24 -7.56 -7.26
N TYR A 86 1.41 -7.33 -6.26
CA TYR A 86 -0.02 -7.08 -6.44
C TYR A 86 -0.30 -5.62 -6.14
N ILE A 87 -0.99 -4.93 -7.04
CA ILE A 87 -1.30 -3.51 -6.92
C ILE A 87 -2.79 -3.32 -7.20
N THR A 88 -3.52 -2.78 -6.22
CA THR A 88 -4.85 -2.24 -6.48
C THR A 88 -4.73 -0.80 -6.97
N ALA A 89 -5.58 -0.41 -7.91
CA ALA A 89 -5.60 0.95 -8.41
C ALA A 89 -7.00 1.37 -8.88
N VAL A 90 -7.29 2.65 -8.77
CA VAL A 90 -8.48 3.27 -9.36
C VAL A 90 -8.14 3.94 -10.68
N GLU A 91 -8.92 3.66 -11.71
CA GLU A 91 -8.94 4.45 -12.96
C GLU A 91 -10.08 5.46 -12.88
N MET A 92 -9.77 6.75 -12.75
CA MET A 92 -10.80 7.80 -12.66
C MET A 92 -11.26 8.23 -14.05
N ILE A 93 -12.55 8.03 -14.34
CA ILE A 93 -13.20 8.45 -15.59
C ILE A 93 -13.77 9.86 -15.43
N ASN A 94 -14.56 10.09 -14.38
CA ASN A 94 -15.06 11.40 -14.01
C ASN A 94 -14.64 11.73 -12.57
N GLU A 95 -14.18 12.94 -12.39
CA GLU A 95 -13.72 13.40 -11.08
C GLU A 95 -14.87 13.47 -10.07
N ARG A 96 -14.55 13.20 -8.80
CA ARG A 96 -15.47 13.38 -7.68
C ARG A 96 -15.71 14.87 -7.38
N ASP A 97 -16.87 15.17 -6.83
CA ASP A 97 -17.20 16.50 -6.28
C ASP A 97 -17.67 16.30 -4.83
N VAL A 98 -16.77 16.53 -3.89
CA VAL A 98 -17.06 16.32 -2.44
C VAL A 98 -18.14 17.27 -1.97
N ALA A 99 -18.16 18.52 -2.45
CA ALA A 99 -19.15 19.53 -2.04
C ALA A 99 -20.58 19.15 -2.47
N ARG A 100 -20.71 18.50 -3.62
CA ARG A 100 -21.99 18.00 -4.13
C ARG A 100 -22.28 16.57 -3.72
N ARG A 101 -21.40 15.93 -2.93
CA ARG A 101 -21.47 14.50 -2.58
C ARG A 101 -21.57 13.58 -3.81
N TYR A 102 -20.89 13.96 -4.87
CA TYR A 102 -20.81 13.16 -6.08
C TYR A 102 -19.52 12.33 -6.05
N PRO A 103 -19.60 10.98 -6.03
CA PRO A 103 -18.42 10.12 -5.92
C PRO A 103 -17.54 10.10 -7.17
N GLY A 104 -17.99 10.68 -8.29
CA GLY A 104 -17.37 10.47 -9.57
C GLY A 104 -17.73 9.13 -10.21
N THR A 105 -17.01 8.75 -11.24
CA THR A 105 -17.09 7.42 -11.86
C THR A 105 -15.71 6.92 -12.22
N GLY A 106 -15.52 5.62 -12.18
CA GLY A 106 -14.22 5.00 -12.46
C GLY A 106 -14.30 3.48 -12.47
N ARG A 107 -13.13 2.85 -12.48
CA ARG A 107 -12.98 1.41 -12.40
C ARG A 107 -11.95 1.06 -11.33
N ALA A 108 -12.22 0.03 -10.56
CA ALA A 108 -11.25 -0.60 -9.68
C ALA A 108 -10.52 -1.72 -10.44
N HIS A 109 -9.22 -1.77 -10.30
CA HIS A 109 -8.37 -2.79 -10.91
C HIS A 109 -7.52 -3.48 -9.86
N LEU A 110 -7.18 -4.75 -10.12
CA LEU A 110 -6.08 -5.46 -9.49
C LEU A 110 -5.09 -5.87 -10.58
N PHE A 111 -3.84 -5.52 -10.38
CA PHE A 111 -2.72 -5.85 -11.24
C PHE A 111 -1.78 -6.81 -10.52
N GLU A 112 -1.33 -7.84 -11.22
CA GLU A 112 -0.17 -8.64 -10.86
C GLU A 112 0.97 -8.20 -11.76
N CYS A 113 2.06 -7.73 -11.16
CA CYS A 113 3.21 -7.22 -11.87
C CYS A 113 4.47 -8.00 -11.52
N ASN A 114 5.40 -8.09 -12.44
CA ASN A 114 6.75 -8.57 -12.13
C ASN A 114 7.59 -7.44 -11.51
N ILE A 115 8.78 -7.78 -11.04
CA ILE A 115 9.71 -6.84 -10.40
C ILE A 115 10.26 -5.75 -11.35
N GLU A 116 10.10 -5.93 -12.66
CA GLU A 116 10.40 -4.91 -13.66
C GLU A 116 9.25 -3.91 -13.86
N GLY A 117 8.20 -3.98 -13.05
CA GLY A 117 7.04 -3.09 -13.12
C GLY A 117 6.11 -3.38 -14.30
N ARG A 118 6.20 -4.57 -14.91
CA ARG A 118 5.34 -4.96 -16.05
C ARG A 118 4.15 -5.77 -15.57
N THR A 119 2.96 -5.42 -16.00
CA THR A 119 1.77 -6.24 -15.77
C THR A 119 1.94 -7.64 -16.38
N VAL A 120 1.79 -8.66 -15.54
CA VAL A 120 1.73 -10.07 -15.94
C VAL A 120 0.28 -10.42 -16.26
N ARG A 121 -0.65 -10.03 -15.39
CA ARG A 121 -2.10 -10.13 -15.59
C ARG A 121 -2.82 -9.07 -14.78
N SER A 122 -4.07 -8.81 -15.15
CA SER A 122 -4.91 -7.85 -14.44
C SER A 122 -6.39 -8.26 -14.51
N VAL A 123 -7.18 -7.69 -13.62
CA VAL A 123 -8.64 -7.82 -13.64
C VAL A 123 -9.27 -6.48 -13.27
N THR A 124 -10.36 -6.16 -13.96
CA THR A 124 -11.23 -5.05 -13.57
C THR A 124 -12.28 -5.59 -12.62
N LEU A 125 -12.31 -5.06 -11.40
CA LEU A 125 -13.15 -5.53 -10.30
C LEU A 125 -14.56 -4.92 -10.32
N THR A 126 -14.74 -3.81 -11.04
CA THR A 126 -16.01 -3.07 -11.12
C THR A 126 -16.39 -2.76 -12.55
N SER A 127 -17.68 -2.57 -12.82
CA SER A 127 -18.17 -2.08 -14.11
C SER A 127 -18.11 -0.54 -14.17
N ASP A 128 -18.23 0.04 -15.38
CA ASP A 128 -18.19 1.50 -15.63
C ASP A 128 -19.31 2.28 -14.92
N HIS A 129 -20.33 1.60 -14.45
CA HIS A 129 -21.52 2.22 -13.85
C HIS A 129 -21.59 2.01 -12.32
N GLU A 130 -20.67 1.26 -11.74
CA GLU A 130 -20.61 1.07 -10.29
C GLU A 130 -20.08 2.34 -9.61
N THR A 131 -20.74 2.71 -8.50
CA THR A 131 -20.31 3.87 -7.70
C THR A 131 -19.25 3.53 -6.67
N GLU A 132 -19.10 2.24 -6.33
CA GLU A 132 -18.08 1.70 -5.45
C GLU A 132 -16.91 1.18 -6.28
N TYR A 133 -16.08 2.08 -6.79
CA TYR A 133 -14.99 1.81 -7.73
C TYR A 133 -13.59 2.16 -7.19
N HIS A 134 -13.49 2.67 -5.98
CA HIS A 134 -12.22 3.03 -5.34
C HIS A 134 -11.72 1.85 -4.50
N PRO A 135 -10.71 1.10 -4.95
CA PRO A 135 -10.19 -0.02 -4.19
C PRO A 135 -9.37 0.46 -2.99
N SER A 136 -9.33 -0.33 -1.94
CA SER A 136 -8.53 -0.07 -0.75
C SER A 136 -7.09 -0.57 -0.87
N GLY A 137 -6.27 -0.22 0.14
CA GLY A 137 -5.13 -1.03 0.56
C GLY A 137 -5.56 -2.46 0.88
N MET A 138 -4.65 -3.40 0.75
CA MET A 138 -4.93 -4.83 0.89
C MET A 138 -3.79 -5.56 1.59
N VAL A 139 -4.09 -6.75 2.09
CA VAL A 139 -3.10 -7.68 2.68
C VAL A 139 -3.27 -9.05 2.04
N LEU A 140 -2.16 -9.63 1.58
CA LEU A 140 -2.11 -11.01 1.08
C LEU A 140 -1.86 -11.99 2.21
N ILE A 141 -2.76 -12.96 2.36
CA ILE A 141 -2.60 -14.10 3.27
C ILE A 141 -2.69 -15.39 2.48
N ASP A 142 -1.57 -16.10 2.39
CA ASP A 142 -1.44 -17.30 1.57
C ASP A 142 -1.79 -17.00 0.09
N SER A 143 -3.00 -17.28 -0.33
CA SER A 143 -3.48 -16.98 -1.68
C SER A 143 -4.72 -16.09 -1.69
N THR A 144 -5.04 -15.46 -0.57
CA THR A 144 -6.26 -14.68 -0.40
C THR A 144 -5.95 -13.24 -0.09
N MET A 145 -6.64 -12.32 -0.76
CA MET A 145 -6.67 -10.90 -0.45
C MET A 145 -8.08 -10.47 -0.09
N PHE A 146 -8.19 -9.52 0.84
CA PHE A 146 -9.43 -8.81 1.12
C PHE A 146 -9.27 -7.38 0.65
N ILE A 147 -10.20 -6.91 -0.17
CA ILE A 147 -10.17 -5.58 -0.79
C ILE A 147 -11.54 -4.94 -0.56
N ALA A 148 -11.56 -3.68 -0.15
CA ALA A 148 -12.77 -2.89 -0.19
C ALA A 148 -12.89 -2.18 -1.55
N LEU A 149 -14.08 -2.15 -2.09
CA LEU A 149 -14.47 -1.33 -3.23
C LEU A 149 -15.38 -0.24 -2.69
N ALA A 150 -14.87 0.97 -2.53
CA ALA A 150 -15.57 2.07 -1.88
C ALA A 150 -16.08 3.12 -2.88
N GLN A 151 -17.05 3.91 -2.49
CA GLN A 151 -17.31 5.18 -3.16
C GLN A 151 -16.17 6.16 -2.82
N TYR A 152 -15.71 6.92 -3.79
CA TYR A 152 -14.58 7.85 -3.59
C TYR A 152 -15.01 9.14 -2.86
N LEU A 153 -15.67 8.95 -1.73
CA LEU A 153 -16.17 9.98 -0.82
C LEU A 153 -16.05 9.54 0.64
N PRO A 154 -15.78 10.45 1.59
CA PRO A 154 -15.91 10.15 3.01
C PRO A 154 -17.39 9.87 3.37
N GLU A 155 -17.62 9.11 4.44
CA GLU A 155 -18.95 8.79 4.96
C GLU A 155 -19.91 8.26 3.87
N SER A 156 -19.45 7.31 3.07
CA SER A 156 -20.19 6.78 1.93
C SER A 156 -20.53 5.29 2.12
N SER A 157 -20.02 4.43 1.26
CA SER A 157 -20.18 2.98 1.41
C SER A 157 -19.05 2.23 0.72
N ALA A 158 -18.86 0.98 1.12
CA ALA A 158 -17.90 0.07 0.50
C ALA A 158 -18.43 -1.37 0.48
N THR A 159 -18.14 -2.09 -0.59
CA THR A 159 -18.31 -3.54 -0.70
C THR A 159 -16.98 -4.23 -0.45
N ILE A 160 -16.96 -5.16 0.50
CA ILE A 160 -15.77 -5.98 0.76
C ILE A 160 -15.81 -7.21 -0.13
N ILE A 161 -14.70 -7.45 -0.83
CA ILE A 161 -14.51 -8.65 -1.65
C ILE A 161 -13.37 -9.49 -1.08
N LYS A 162 -13.45 -10.80 -1.35
CA LYS A 162 -12.38 -11.76 -1.12
C LYS A 162 -11.87 -12.23 -2.47
N PHE A 163 -10.60 -11.99 -2.75
CA PHE A 163 -9.94 -12.33 -4.00
C PHE A 163 -8.98 -13.51 -3.79
N ASN A 164 -9.04 -14.51 -4.68
CA ASN A 164 -8.10 -15.64 -4.70
C ASN A 164 -7.09 -15.45 -5.84
N VAL A 165 -5.81 -15.27 -5.50
CA VAL A 165 -4.75 -15.03 -6.50
C VAL A 165 -4.41 -16.27 -7.32
N LYS A 166 -4.67 -17.50 -6.83
CA LYS A 166 -4.42 -18.74 -7.59
C LYS A 166 -5.43 -18.91 -8.72
N ASP A 167 -6.71 -18.77 -8.39
CA ASP A 167 -7.82 -18.96 -9.32
C ASP A 167 -8.13 -17.69 -10.09
N TRP A 168 -7.57 -16.57 -9.68
CA TRP A 168 -7.79 -15.22 -10.22
C TRP A 168 -9.28 -14.86 -10.24
N SER A 169 -9.94 -15.16 -9.14
CA SER A 169 -11.39 -15.00 -8.96
C SER A 169 -11.71 -14.28 -7.66
N TYR A 170 -12.88 -13.69 -7.56
CA TYR A 170 -13.31 -13.04 -6.33
C TYR A 170 -14.81 -13.27 -6.07
N GLU A 171 -15.19 -13.11 -4.80
CA GLU A 171 -16.54 -13.10 -4.31
C GLU A 171 -16.83 -11.83 -3.50
N LYS A 172 -18.04 -11.27 -3.63
CA LYS A 172 -18.52 -10.17 -2.78
C LYS A 172 -18.95 -10.77 -1.44
N LEU A 173 -18.40 -10.29 -0.33
CA LEU A 173 -18.73 -10.79 1.01
C LEU A 173 -19.89 -10.00 1.62
N PHE A 174 -19.69 -8.71 1.85
CA PHE A 174 -20.70 -7.85 2.47
C PHE A 174 -20.46 -6.38 2.09
N ARG A 175 -21.42 -5.54 2.46
CA ARG A 175 -21.36 -4.09 2.27
C ARG A 175 -21.44 -3.37 3.61
N ILE A 176 -20.62 -2.32 3.78
CA ILE A 176 -20.62 -1.45 4.95
C ILE A 176 -21.01 -0.01 4.56
N GLN A 177 -21.66 0.72 5.48
CA GLN A 177 -22.11 2.11 5.28
C GLN A 177 -21.05 3.12 5.75
N ASP A 178 -19.85 2.97 5.23
CA ASP A 178 -18.74 3.94 5.33
C ASP A 178 -17.75 3.67 4.21
N HIS A 179 -16.92 4.67 3.88
CA HIS A 179 -15.77 4.47 3.03
C HIS A 179 -14.75 3.57 3.75
N VAL A 180 -14.20 2.60 3.06
CA VAL A 180 -13.10 1.77 3.57
C VAL A 180 -11.88 1.96 2.70
N GLY A 181 -10.81 2.53 3.28
CA GLY A 181 -9.54 2.81 2.60
C GLY A 181 -8.51 1.73 2.78
N LEU A 182 -8.62 0.88 3.81
CA LEU A 182 -7.74 -0.25 4.03
C LEU A 182 -8.46 -1.43 4.69
N VAL A 183 -8.00 -2.64 4.35
CA VAL A 183 -8.53 -3.90 4.90
C VAL A 183 -7.39 -4.76 5.41
N VAL A 184 -7.39 -5.07 6.70
CA VAL A 184 -6.36 -5.91 7.33
C VAL A 184 -7.04 -7.12 8.01
N PRO A 185 -6.73 -8.35 7.61
CA PRO A 185 -7.22 -9.53 8.30
C PRO A 185 -6.64 -9.65 9.72
N ASN A 186 -7.51 -9.87 10.70
CA ASN A 186 -7.13 -10.25 12.05
C ASN A 186 -7.08 -11.78 12.14
N LEU A 187 -5.87 -12.32 12.04
CA LEU A 187 -5.67 -13.78 11.92
C LEU A 187 -6.10 -14.57 13.16
N HIS A 188 -6.13 -13.92 14.33
CA HIS A 188 -6.45 -14.60 15.59
C HIS A 188 -7.95 -14.96 15.67
N ASP A 189 -8.80 -14.06 15.21
CA ASP A 189 -10.24 -14.15 15.44
C ASP A 189 -11.04 -14.46 14.17
N GLY A 190 -10.37 -14.59 13.01
CA GLY A 190 -11.04 -14.76 11.72
C GLY A 190 -11.87 -13.54 11.32
N GLU A 191 -11.43 -12.36 11.75
CA GLU A 191 -12.10 -11.08 11.56
C GLU A 191 -11.36 -10.22 10.54
N LEU A 192 -12.01 -9.15 10.10
CA LEU A 192 -11.40 -8.08 9.28
C LEU A 192 -11.39 -6.79 10.06
N LEU A 193 -10.26 -6.10 10.00
CA LEU A 193 -10.11 -4.71 10.44
C LEU A 193 -10.23 -3.81 9.22
N LEU A 194 -11.21 -2.91 9.25
CA LEU A 194 -11.54 -2.00 8.15
C LEU A 194 -11.27 -0.57 8.61
N GLY A 195 -10.26 0.08 8.04
CA GLY A 195 -9.99 1.50 8.27
C GLY A 195 -10.83 2.37 7.33
N ASN A 196 -11.53 3.36 7.89
CA ASN A 196 -12.34 4.26 7.09
C ASN A 196 -11.50 5.36 6.41
N TRP A 197 -12.16 6.34 5.78
CA TRP A 197 -11.49 7.48 5.14
C TRP A 197 -10.52 8.17 6.10
N GLY A 198 -9.25 8.26 5.68
CA GLY A 198 -8.17 8.79 6.51
C GLY A 198 -7.86 7.96 7.76
N SER A 199 -8.36 6.72 7.84
CA SER A 199 -8.13 5.78 8.95
C SER A 199 -8.41 6.37 10.32
N ARG A 200 -9.47 7.19 10.44
CA ARG A 200 -9.91 7.80 11.70
C ARG A 200 -10.61 6.81 12.61
N ASP A 201 -11.41 5.95 12.00
CA ASP A 201 -12.12 4.87 12.66
C ASP A 201 -11.76 3.53 12.03
N TYR A 202 -11.71 2.51 12.86
CA TYR A 202 -11.51 1.13 12.47
C TYR A 202 -12.69 0.28 12.93
N TYR A 203 -13.27 -0.47 12.00
CA TYR A 203 -14.32 -1.44 12.28
C TYR A 203 -13.71 -2.84 12.36
N CYS A 204 -13.99 -3.57 13.44
CA CYS A 204 -13.72 -4.99 13.50
C CYS A 204 -14.98 -5.75 13.10
N THR A 205 -14.94 -6.56 12.04
CA THR A 205 -16.09 -7.28 11.50
C THR A 205 -15.78 -8.78 11.37
N ASP A 206 -16.81 -9.61 11.44
CA ASP A 206 -16.69 -10.98 10.92
C ASP A 206 -16.80 -10.98 9.37
N LEU A 207 -16.62 -12.16 8.76
CA LEU A 207 -16.69 -12.31 7.30
C LEU A 207 -18.11 -12.19 6.74
N LEU A 208 -19.12 -12.06 7.61
CA LEU A 208 -20.52 -11.80 7.23
C LEU A 208 -20.86 -10.31 7.30
N GLY A 209 -19.91 -9.46 7.75
CA GLY A 209 -20.09 -8.02 7.89
C GLY A 209 -20.72 -7.57 9.20
N ASN A 210 -20.88 -8.45 10.18
CA ASN A 210 -21.33 -8.04 11.51
C ASN A 210 -20.23 -7.26 12.22
N ILE A 211 -20.50 -6.00 12.53
CA ILE A 211 -19.56 -5.15 13.26
C ILE A 211 -19.50 -5.61 14.72
N LYS A 212 -18.35 -6.12 15.14
CA LYS A 212 -18.08 -6.57 16.52
C LYS A 212 -17.65 -5.38 17.41
N SER A 213 -16.85 -4.47 16.86
CA SER A 213 -16.42 -3.28 17.55
C SER A 213 -16.05 -2.17 16.56
N LYS A 214 -16.10 -0.94 17.05
CA LYS A 214 -15.56 0.26 16.38
C LYS A 214 -14.53 0.89 17.31
N ARG A 215 -13.35 1.22 16.77
CA ARG A 215 -12.26 1.82 17.53
C ARG A 215 -11.77 3.07 16.79
N GLN A 216 -11.47 4.11 17.54
CA GLN A 216 -10.78 5.27 16.96
C GLN A 216 -9.32 4.94 16.70
N THR A 217 -8.72 5.63 15.73
CA THR A 217 -7.28 5.49 15.47
C THR A 217 -6.48 5.74 16.77
N PRO A 218 -5.47 4.93 17.06
CA PRO A 218 -4.58 5.19 18.18
C PRO A 218 -3.57 6.32 17.88
N CYS A 219 -3.47 6.77 16.61
CA CYS A 219 -2.61 7.88 16.21
C CYS A 219 -3.12 9.21 16.76
N ARG A 220 -2.23 9.98 17.36
CA ARG A 220 -2.59 11.28 17.97
C ARG A 220 -2.40 12.48 17.06
N ASP A 221 -1.62 12.29 16.00
CA ASP A 221 -1.42 13.28 14.93
C ASP A 221 -2.46 13.10 13.82
N ASN A 222 -2.44 14.02 12.86
CA ASN A 222 -3.37 13.98 11.74
C ASN A 222 -2.87 13.09 10.58
N MET A 223 -2.14 12.02 10.87
CA MET A 223 -1.71 11.05 9.86
C MET A 223 -2.92 10.30 9.28
N GLU A 224 -3.06 10.35 7.97
CA GLU A 224 -4.03 9.55 7.22
C GLU A 224 -3.29 8.37 6.58
N HIS A 225 -3.61 7.17 7.06
CA HIS A 225 -3.02 5.96 6.50
C HIS A 225 -3.61 5.68 5.12
N GLN A 226 -2.75 5.48 4.15
CA GLN A 226 -3.11 5.22 2.76
C GLN A 226 -3.01 3.73 2.41
N ASP A 227 -2.08 3.01 3.06
CA ASP A 227 -1.91 1.58 2.88
C ASP A 227 -1.48 0.93 4.20
N ALA A 228 -1.61 -0.40 4.28
CA ALA A 228 -1.24 -1.15 5.45
C ALA A 228 -0.70 -2.54 5.11
N GLN A 229 0.34 -2.94 5.82
CA GLN A 229 0.97 -4.25 5.75
C GLN A 229 0.78 -4.98 7.07
N LEU A 230 0.47 -6.28 7.04
CA LEU A 230 0.35 -7.10 8.24
C LEU A 230 1.72 -7.65 8.65
N ILE A 231 2.16 -7.32 9.86
CA ILE A 231 3.31 -7.94 10.52
C ILE A 231 2.80 -9.08 11.42
N ARG A 232 3.09 -10.31 11.04
CA ARG A 232 2.64 -11.51 11.79
C ARG A 232 3.48 -11.73 13.03
N CYS A 233 2.87 -12.00 14.17
CA CYS A 233 3.57 -12.45 15.37
C CYS A 233 4.04 -13.90 15.20
N ALA A 234 5.18 -14.25 15.85
CA ALA A 234 5.80 -15.58 15.73
C ALA A 234 4.95 -16.73 16.28
N ASP A 235 4.03 -16.43 17.20
CA ASP A 235 3.11 -17.39 17.79
C ASP A 235 1.85 -17.64 16.95
N GLY A 236 1.73 -16.98 15.79
CA GLY A 236 0.56 -17.02 14.93
C GLY A 236 -0.70 -16.39 15.55
N ARG A 237 -0.58 -15.85 16.77
CA ARG A 237 -1.67 -15.21 17.52
C ARG A 237 -1.46 -13.72 17.52
N GLY A 238 -2.37 -13.02 16.88
CA GLY A 238 -2.29 -11.58 16.76
C GLY A 238 -1.36 -11.12 15.65
N GLY A 239 -1.28 -9.83 15.48
CA GLY A 239 -0.47 -9.16 14.47
C GLY A 239 -0.32 -7.69 14.79
N MET A 240 0.53 -7.04 14.05
CA MET A 240 0.66 -5.60 14.05
C MET A 240 0.35 -5.08 12.66
N ILE A 241 -0.25 -3.92 12.58
CA ILE A 241 -0.42 -3.19 11.34
C ILE A 241 0.78 -2.27 11.19
N LEU A 242 1.49 -2.37 10.09
CA LEU A 242 2.38 -1.34 9.62
C LEU A 242 1.58 -0.49 8.64
N ALA A 243 1.15 0.68 9.07
CA ALA A 243 0.37 1.60 8.25
C ALA A 243 1.26 2.75 7.77
N THR A 244 1.19 3.07 6.49
CA THR A 244 1.92 4.17 5.85
C THR A 244 0.96 5.26 5.40
N GLY A 245 1.41 6.52 5.38
CA GLY A 245 0.52 7.62 5.01
C GLY A 245 1.15 9.00 5.07
N VAL A 246 0.29 10.00 4.97
CA VAL A 246 0.63 11.42 4.94
C VAL A 246 -0.27 12.22 5.90
N THR A 247 0.15 13.42 6.29
CA THR A 247 -0.70 14.33 7.06
C THR A 247 -1.83 14.91 6.20
N ALA A 248 -3.03 14.92 6.75
CA ALA A 248 -4.30 15.12 6.05
C ALA A 248 -4.46 16.40 5.24
N VAL A 249 -3.95 17.52 5.72
CA VAL A 249 -4.37 18.84 5.19
C VAL A 249 -3.42 19.41 4.14
N ASP A 250 -2.14 19.12 4.27
CA ASP A 250 -1.09 19.80 3.51
C ASP A 250 0.06 18.89 3.07
N MET A 251 -0.04 17.61 3.40
CA MET A 251 1.01 16.62 3.16
C MET A 251 2.41 17.09 3.64
N GLN A 252 2.48 17.87 4.71
CA GLN A 252 3.76 18.39 5.23
C GLN A 252 4.66 17.27 5.73
N TYR A 253 4.06 16.21 6.24
CA TYR A 253 4.77 15.03 6.73
C TYR A 253 4.19 13.78 6.10
N PHE A 254 5.06 12.81 5.86
CA PHE A 254 4.70 11.42 5.58
C PHE A 254 5.35 10.52 6.62
N GLY A 255 4.88 9.28 6.70
CA GLY A 255 5.45 8.39 7.69
C GLY A 255 4.75 7.05 7.80
N LEU A 256 5.05 6.40 8.91
CA LEU A 256 4.46 5.10 9.24
C LEU A 256 4.16 4.98 10.73
N ASP A 257 3.21 4.09 11.03
CA ASP A 257 2.84 3.67 12.37
C ASP A 257 2.82 2.15 12.47
N VAL A 258 3.38 1.62 13.54
CA VAL A 258 3.22 0.21 13.92
C VAL A 258 2.17 0.13 15.02
N ILE A 259 1.02 -0.47 14.70
CA ILE A 259 -0.15 -0.57 15.58
C ILE A 259 -0.32 -2.01 16.06
N ASP A 260 -0.32 -2.22 17.36
CA ASP A 260 -0.66 -3.50 17.97
C ASP A 260 -2.17 -3.75 17.90
N ILE A 261 -2.60 -4.75 17.14
CA ILE A 261 -4.02 -5.04 16.92
C ILE A 261 -4.72 -5.45 18.22
N ALA A 262 -4.07 -6.27 19.05
CA ALA A 262 -4.67 -6.80 20.27
C ALA A 262 -4.89 -5.70 21.33
N ASN A 263 -3.85 -4.89 21.57
CA ASN A 263 -3.87 -3.84 22.60
C ASN A 263 -4.37 -2.49 22.07
N TRP A 264 -4.48 -2.35 20.77
CA TRP A 264 -4.88 -1.12 20.07
C TRP A 264 -4.02 0.09 20.45
N THR A 265 -2.70 -0.11 20.41
CA THR A 265 -1.70 0.89 20.79
C THR A 265 -0.62 1.05 19.74
N ILE A 266 -0.09 2.26 19.61
CA ILE A 266 1.09 2.53 18.79
C ILE A 266 2.33 1.96 19.47
N LYS A 267 3.11 1.16 18.75
CA LYS A 267 4.42 0.66 19.19
C LYS A 267 5.55 1.60 18.78
N THR A 268 5.47 2.12 17.56
CA THR A 268 6.40 3.13 17.06
C THR A 268 5.73 3.98 15.99
N SER A 269 6.18 5.21 15.86
CA SER A 269 5.77 6.18 14.85
C SER A 269 6.99 6.85 14.25
N LEU A 270 7.10 6.86 12.94
CA LEU A 270 8.16 7.56 12.23
C LEU A 270 7.53 8.61 11.31
N ARG A 271 8.09 9.83 11.34
CA ARG A 271 7.61 10.98 10.57
C ARG A 271 8.78 11.70 9.89
N TRP A 272 8.60 12.01 8.63
CA TRP A 272 9.57 12.80 7.85
C TRP A 272 8.87 13.98 7.20
N PRO A 273 9.52 15.15 7.11
CA PRO A 273 9.01 16.27 6.35
C PRO A 273 8.96 15.90 4.86
N SER A 274 7.87 16.19 4.19
CA SER A 274 7.66 15.78 2.79
C SER A 274 8.55 16.53 1.82
N ALA A 275 8.78 17.83 2.04
CA ALA A 275 9.44 18.72 1.07
C ALA A 275 10.77 18.21 0.49
N PRO A 276 11.72 17.63 1.29
CA PRO A 276 12.98 17.13 0.71
C PRO A 276 12.82 15.86 -0.12
N TYR A 277 11.70 15.15 0.00
CA TYR A 277 11.48 13.84 -0.60
C TYR A 277 10.38 13.83 -1.67
N MET A 278 9.81 14.99 -2.00
CA MET A 278 8.75 15.08 -3.01
C MET A 278 9.24 14.59 -4.36
N THR A 279 8.46 13.71 -4.98
CA THR A 279 8.69 13.23 -6.34
C THR A 279 8.47 14.33 -7.36
N LYS A 280 8.86 14.09 -8.61
CA LYS A 280 8.54 15.00 -9.73
C LYS A 280 7.04 15.15 -9.98
N GLY A 281 6.23 14.17 -9.57
CA GLY A 281 4.78 14.20 -9.60
C GLY A 281 4.15 15.08 -8.52
N GLY A 282 4.93 15.51 -7.53
CA GLY A 282 4.47 16.33 -6.41
C GLY A 282 3.90 15.53 -5.25
N TRP A 283 4.32 14.26 -5.08
CA TRP A 283 3.87 13.35 -4.04
C TRP A 283 5.00 12.96 -3.09
N ALA A 284 4.67 12.75 -1.83
CA ALA A 284 5.61 12.20 -0.86
C ALA A 284 5.76 10.68 -1.02
N PRO A 285 6.88 10.05 -0.57
CA PRO A 285 7.13 8.62 -0.78
C PRO A 285 6.01 7.67 -0.35
N PHE A 286 5.31 7.95 0.76
CA PHE A 286 4.26 7.07 1.31
C PHE A 286 2.85 7.63 1.12
N THR A 287 2.64 8.50 0.12
CA THR A 287 1.32 9.05 -0.23
C THR A 287 0.40 7.98 -0.81
N ASN A 288 0.95 7.08 -1.60
CA ASN A 288 0.32 5.92 -2.22
C ASN A 288 0.90 4.63 -1.62
N PRO A 289 0.52 3.45 -2.10
CA PRO A 289 0.86 2.20 -1.46
C PRO A 289 2.36 1.97 -1.33
N THR A 290 2.72 1.34 -0.21
CA THR A 290 4.11 1.10 0.16
C THR A 290 4.25 -0.25 0.86
N PHE A 291 5.23 -1.04 0.46
CA PHE A 291 5.58 -2.31 1.09
C PHE A 291 6.99 -2.26 1.67
N LEU A 292 7.15 -2.63 2.96
CA LEU A 292 8.42 -2.60 3.67
C LEU A 292 8.92 -4.02 4.00
N TRP A 293 10.25 -4.20 3.95
CA TRP A 293 10.91 -5.44 4.40
C TRP A 293 12.36 -5.18 4.82
N VAL A 294 12.97 -6.18 5.47
CA VAL A 294 14.40 -6.19 5.76
C VAL A 294 15.08 -7.23 4.88
N ASP A 295 16.05 -6.82 4.08
CA ASP A 295 16.77 -7.70 3.16
C ASP A 295 17.85 -8.57 3.86
N SER A 296 18.55 -9.43 3.11
CA SER A 296 19.59 -10.32 3.65
C SER A 296 20.80 -9.59 4.24
N HIS A 297 20.95 -8.30 3.95
CA HIS A 297 22.04 -7.45 4.46
C HIS A 297 21.61 -6.57 5.64
N ASP A 298 20.46 -6.88 6.27
CA ASP A 298 19.86 -6.11 7.36
C ASP A 298 19.48 -4.67 7.01
N ARG A 299 19.28 -4.37 5.71
CA ARG A 299 18.80 -3.07 5.26
C ARG A 299 17.28 -3.03 5.33
N LEU A 300 16.72 -1.99 5.93
CA LEU A 300 15.28 -1.73 5.88
C LEU A 300 14.95 -1.04 4.56
N LEU A 301 14.15 -1.69 3.75
CA LEU A 301 13.77 -1.26 2.41
C LEU A 301 12.28 -0.98 2.35
N ALA A 302 11.89 -0.04 1.50
CA ALA A 302 10.49 0.28 1.17
C ALA A 302 10.33 0.39 -0.35
N LEU A 303 9.39 -0.37 -0.90
CA LEU A 303 8.94 -0.23 -2.27
C LEU A 303 7.65 0.59 -2.27
N ALA A 304 7.59 1.64 -3.07
CA ALA A 304 6.44 2.53 -3.14
C ALA A 304 6.06 2.88 -4.58
N THR A 305 4.81 3.29 -4.78
CA THR A 305 4.31 3.86 -6.04
C THR A 305 3.79 5.27 -5.78
N PRO A 306 4.67 6.25 -5.54
CA PRO A 306 4.22 7.57 -5.12
C PRO A 306 3.46 8.35 -6.20
N ASP A 307 3.71 8.09 -7.47
CA ASP A 307 3.13 8.84 -8.60
C ASP A 307 2.01 8.05 -9.31
N ASP A 308 1.05 8.80 -9.84
CA ASP A 308 -0.04 8.27 -10.68
C ASP A 308 0.44 7.93 -12.09
N ASP A 309 -0.19 6.94 -12.72
CA ASP A 309 -0.08 6.67 -14.17
C ASP A 309 -1.22 7.37 -14.92
N HIS A 310 -0.87 8.19 -15.90
CA HIS A 310 -1.84 8.93 -16.70
C HIS A 310 -1.35 9.08 -18.14
N GLU A 311 -1.86 8.24 -19.04
CA GLU A 311 -1.45 8.20 -20.45
C GLU A 311 -1.54 9.56 -21.14
N GLN A 312 -2.63 10.32 -20.93
CA GLN A 312 -2.85 11.61 -21.59
C GLN A 312 -1.87 12.70 -21.13
N SER A 313 -1.35 12.62 -19.92
CA SER A 313 -0.35 13.56 -19.40
C SER A 313 1.08 13.15 -19.75
N GLY A 314 1.27 11.95 -20.31
CA GLY A 314 2.59 11.36 -20.54
C GLY A 314 3.34 11.03 -19.23
N LYS A 315 2.63 10.95 -18.10
CA LYS A 315 3.19 10.53 -16.83
C LYS A 315 2.99 9.03 -16.67
N ASP A 316 4.06 8.33 -16.35
CA ASP A 316 4.02 6.94 -15.94
C ASP A 316 4.12 6.85 -14.42
N ALA A 317 3.33 5.96 -13.81
CA ALA A 317 3.58 5.57 -12.43
C ALA A 317 4.97 4.93 -12.34
N THR A 318 5.60 5.06 -11.19
CA THR A 318 6.95 4.57 -10.96
C THR A 318 7.00 3.75 -9.69
N LEU A 319 7.59 2.57 -9.76
CA LEU A 319 8.04 1.84 -8.59
C LEU A 319 9.36 2.45 -8.14
N VAL A 320 9.39 2.91 -6.90
CA VAL A 320 10.59 3.52 -6.30
C VAL A 320 11.01 2.69 -5.11
N LEU A 321 12.26 2.28 -5.10
CA LEU A 321 12.89 1.55 -4.00
C LEU A 321 13.65 2.53 -3.11
N TYR A 322 13.22 2.62 -1.88
CA TYR A 322 13.87 3.41 -0.84
C TYR A 322 14.60 2.52 0.16
N MET A 323 15.68 3.03 0.72
CA MET A 323 16.33 2.49 1.91
C MET A 323 16.14 3.46 3.08
N LEU A 324 15.63 2.95 4.18
CA LEU A 324 15.55 3.67 5.46
C LEU A 324 16.88 3.47 6.19
N LYS A 325 17.80 4.39 6.00
CA LYS A 325 19.15 4.32 6.51
C LYS A 325 19.25 4.99 7.88
N GLN A 326 19.61 4.23 8.91
CA GLN A 326 19.92 4.81 10.20
C GLN A 326 21.16 5.69 10.09
N LEU A 327 21.03 6.94 10.50
CA LEU A 327 22.17 7.85 10.63
C LEU A 327 22.96 7.39 11.87
N SER A 328 24.23 7.08 11.69
CA SER A 328 25.12 6.81 12.82
C SER A 328 25.18 8.09 13.65
N GLY A 329 24.51 8.08 14.78
CA GLY A 329 24.69 9.14 15.78
C GLY A 329 26.14 9.21 16.24
N PRO A 330 26.62 10.35 16.74
CA PRO A 330 27.90 10.39 17.42
C PRO A 330 27.81 9.45 18.62
N PHE A 331 28.70 8.49 18.67
CA PHE A 331 28.97 7.65 19.86
C PHE A 331 29.42 8.51 21.03
#